data_ef42ceac048744f0ebc251f55b287b19
#
_entry.id   ef42ceac048744f0ebc251f55b287b19
#
_cell.length_a   1.000
_cell.length_b   1.000
_cell.length_c   1.000
_cell.angle_alpha   90.00
_cell.angle_beta   90.00
_cell.angle_gamma   90.00
#
_symmetry.space_group_name_H-M   'P 1'
#
loop_
_entity.id
_entity.type
_entity.pdbx_description
1 polymer ?
#
loop_
_entity_poly.entity_id
_entity_poly.type
_entity_poly.pdbx_seq_one_letter_code
_entity_poly.pdbx_strand_id
1 'polypeptide(L)'
;VHTSKTFGMRPMPNTTVRQANRYQAIIERVFFDHYAKNSTEFEFTRDEFVDIAKSLQIVLPKNVGDVIYSFRYRNELPDSICQTAATDREWIIEGAGRARYRFKQVRLNRIAPREELVTVKIPDATPEINAAYALSDEQALLAKVRYNRLIDVFLGITAFSLQNHLRTTVKNVGQIEIDEIYVGLDRHGRQFVVPVQAKGGTDQHGIVQTQQDILCCAEKFPNLICRAVSAQFMSEQRIALFELTVIDGEIKVVDEHHYQLVAAASISALDLQQYAGRAI
;
A
#
# COMPACT_ATOMS: atom_id res chain seq x y z
N VAL A 1 0.65 53.94 28.13
CA VAL A 1 -0.61 53.21 27.97
C VAL A 1 -0.59 52.57 26.58
N HIS A 2 -0.15 51.31 26.49
CA HIS A 2 -0.20 50.53 25.27
C HIS A 2 -1.24 49.41 25.47
N THR A 3 -2.34 49.52 24.75
CA THR A 3 -3.36 48.49 24.65
C THR A 3 -2.98 47.50 23.54
N SER A 4 -2.61 46.28 23.91
CA SER A 4 -2.42 45.16 22.97
C SER A 4 -3.79 44.55 22.63
N LYS A 5 -4.14 44.59 21.33
CA LYS A 5 -5.30 43.87 20.80
C LYS A 5 -4.90 42.42 20.51
N THR A 6 -5.44 41.51 21.30
CA THR A 6 -5.42 40.08 21.02
C THR A 6 -6.34 39.76 19.83
N PHE A 7 -5.74 39.29 18.75
CA PHE A 7 -6.48 38.75 17.60
C PHE A 7 -6.95 37.33 17.96
N GLY A 8 -8.25 37.16 18.17
CA GLY A 8 -8.86 35.87 18.38
C GLY A 8 -8.87 35.05 17.04
N MET A 9 -8.13 33.98 17.00
CA MET A 9 -8.22 32.98 15.95
C MET A 9 -9.59 32.29 16.06
N ARG A 10 -10.46 32.47 15.04
CA ARG A 10 -11.67 31.64 14.89
C ARG A 10 -11.25 30.24 14.48
N PRO A 11 -11.78 29.17 15.12
CA PRO A 11 -11.52 27.83 14.66
C PRO A 11 -12.19 27.61 13.28
N MET A 12 -11.42 27.11 12.33
CA MET A 12 -11.95 26.68 11.03
C MET A 12 -12.97 25.56 11.24
N PRO A 13 -14.11 25.57 10.55
CA PRO A 13 -15.11 24.50 10.70
C PRO A 13 -14.58 23.18 10.11
N ASN A 14 -14.74 22.12 10.89
CA ASN A 14 -14.37 20.73 10.62
C ASN A 14 -15.17 20.17 9.41
N THR A 15 -14.81 20.60 8.19
CA THR A 15 -15.51 20.21 6.96
C THR A 15 -15.17 18.77 6.56
N THR A 16 -13.98 18.30 6.91
CA THR A 16 -13.47 16.97 6.53
C THR A 16 -14.16 15.83 7.28
N VAL A 17 -14.42 15.99 8.57
CA VAL A 17 -15.10 14.96 9.41
C VAL A 17 -16.59 14.82 9.02
N ARG A 18 -17.28 15.91 8.67
CA ARG A 18 -18.67 15.87 8.21
C ARG A 18 -18.84 15.21 6.82
N GLN A 19 -17.83 15.29 5.95
CA GLN A 19 -17.85 14.64 4.64
C GLN A 19 -17.59 13.13 4.74
N ALA A 20 -16.65 12.70 5.58
CA ALA A 20 -16.38 11.28 5.82
C ALA A 20 -17.64 10.55 6.32
N ASN A 21 -18.36 11.10 7.31
CA ASN A 21 -19.59 10.50 7.85
C ASN A 21 -20.72 10.35 6.84
N ARG A 22 -20.84 11.23 5.84
CA ARG A 22 -21.91 11.13 4.83
C ARG A 22 -21.68 9.97 3.86
N TYR A 23 -20.44 9.77 3.43
CA TYR A 23 -20.12 8.67 2.52
C TYR A 23 -20.11 7.31 3.22
N GLN A 24 -19.84 7.29 4.52
CA GLN A 24 -20.01 6.10 5.35
C GLN A 24 -21.45 5.58 5.31
N ALA A 25 -22.43 6.46 5.42
CA ALA A 25 -23.85 6.05 5.35
C ALA A 25 -24.23 5.40 4.00
N ILE A 26 -23.61 5.85 2.88
CA ILE A 26 -23.82 5.23 1.58
C ILE A 26 -23.20 3.83 1.53
N ILE A 27 -21.95 3.70 1.96
CA ILE A 27 -21.26 2.42 1.90
C ILE A 27 -21.87 1.39 2.86
N GLU A 28 -22.36 1.82 4.02
CA GLU A 28 -23.13 0.97 4.94
C GLU A 28 -24.40 0.46 4.28
N ARG A 29 -25.16 1.34 3.64
CA ARG A 29 -26.40 0.95 2.98
C ARG A 29 -26.15 -0.01 1.84
N VAL A 30 -25.15 0.26 0.97
CA VAL A 30 -24.71 -0.68 -0.09
C VAL A 30 -24.38 -2.03 0.51
N PHE A 31 -23.60 -2.04 1.59
CA PHE A 31 -23.21 -3.28 2.24
C PHE A 31 -24.41 -4.09 2.72
N PHE A 32 -25.31 -3.47 3.51
CA PHE A 32 -26.45 -4.18 4.13
C PHE A 32 -27.55 -4.54 3.15
N ASP A 33 -27.64 -3.88 2.00
CA ASP A 33 -28.59 -4.28 0.93
C ASP A 33 -28.19 -5.61 0.27
N HIS A 34 -26.90 -5.99 0.33
CA HIS A 34 -26.37 -7.25 -0.23
C HIS A 34 -25.98 -8.29 0.81
N TYR A 35 -25.66 -7.85 2.02
CA TYR A 35 -25.12 -8.74 3.06
C TYR A 35 -26.14 -9.75 3.52
N ALA A 36 -25.82 -11.05 3.37
CA ALA A 36 -26.49 -12.14 4.05
C ALA A 36 -25.60 -12.69 5.16
N LYS A 37 -26.20 -13.16 6.24
CA LYS A 37 -25.44 -13.74 7.38
C LYS A 37 -24.51 -14.85 6.91
N ASN A 38 -23.23 -14.75 7.29
CA ASN A 38 -22.13 -15.63 6.88
C ASN A 38 -21.67 -15.48 5.42
N SER A 39 -22.10 -14.45 4.69
CA SER A 39 -21.49 -14.12 3.40
C SER A 39 -20.02 -13.79 3.61
N THR A 40 -19.15 -14.29 2.72
CA THR A 40 -17.73 -13.98 2.70
C THR A 40 -17.34 -13.03 1.58
N GLU A 41 -18.21 -12.90 0.57
CA GLU A 41 -18.07 -11.94 -0.53
C GLU A 41 -19.40 -11.68 -1.22
N PHE A 42 -19.54 -10.50 -1.81
CA PHE A 42 -20.63 -10.12 -2.72
C PHE A 42 -20.25 -8.89 -3.53
N GLU A 43 -20.87 -8.72 -4.69
CA GLU A 43 -20.56 -7.61 -5.60
C GLU A 43 -21.61 -6.52 -5.52
N PHE A 44 -21.19 -5.28 -5.86
CA PHE A 44 -22.07 -4.12 -6.05
C PHE A 44 -21.55 -3.26 -7.21
N THR A 45 -22.41 -2.38 -7.73
CA THR A 45 -22.08 -1.51 -8.85
C THR A 45 -21.94 -0.05 -8.40
N ARG A 46 -21.26 0.75 -9.24
CA ARG A 46 -21.21 2.20 -9.04
C ARG A 46 -22.60 2.83 -9.10
N ASP A 47 -23.49 2.30 -9.93
CA ASP A 47 -24.84 2.86 -10.11
C ASP A 47 -25.66 2.69 -8.86
N GLU A 48 -25.61 1.54 -8.18
CA GLU A 48 -26.24 1.33 -6.86
C GLU A 48 -25.74 2.34 -5.82
N PHE A 49 -24.41 2.60 -5.80
CA PHE A 49 -23.85 3.61 -4.91
C PHE A 49 -24.42 5.01 -5.19
N VAL A 50 -24.61 5.37 -6.47
CA VAL A 50 -25.20 6.64 -6.89
C VAL A 50 -26.67 6.72 -6.50
N ASP A 51 -27.44 5.65 -6.70
CA ASP A 51 -28.88 5.64 -6.41
C ASP A 51 -29.16 5.70 -4.89
N ILE A 52 -28.34 5.02 -4.10
CA ILE A 52 -28.41 5.12 -2.63
C ILE A 52 -28.04 6.56 -2.18
N ALA A 53 -27.02 7.17 -2.75
CA ALA A 53 -26.67 8.55 -2.44
C ALA A 53 -27.85 9.52 -2.72
N LYS A 54 -28.56 9.33 -3.84
CA LYS A 54 -29.77 10.10 -4.16
C LYS A 54 -30.88 9.87 -3.14
N SER A 55 -31.13 8.62 -2.75
CA SER A 55 -32.16 8.28 -1.75
C SER A 55 -31.87 8.90 -0.38
N LEU A 56 -30.61 9.00 -0.01
CA LEU A 56 -30.14 9.62 1.22
C LEU A 56 -29.95 11.15 1.12
N GLN A 57 -30.27 11.74 -0.03
CA GLN A 57 -30.07 13.16 -0.34
C GLN A 57 -28.60 13.63 -0.13
N ILE A 58 -27.64 12.75 -0.39
CA ILE A 58 -26.21 13.03 -0.27
C ILE A 58 -25.64 13.42 -1.63
N VAL A 59 -25.05 14.62 -1.68
CA VAL A 59 -24.40 15.12 -2.89
C VAL A 59 -23.04 14.43 -3.05
N LEU A 60 -22.88 13.71 -4.16
CA LEU A 60 -21.62 13.09 -4.55
C LEU A 60 -20.68 14.07 -5.27
N PRO A 61 -19.37 13.86 -5.21
CA PRO A 61 -18.43 14.60 -6.04
C PRO A 61 -18.59 14.22 -7.52
N LYS A 62 -18.03 15.04 -8.43
CA LYS A 62 -18.06 14.77 -9.88
C LYS A 62 -17.51 13.39 -10.24
N ASN A 63 -16.46 12.96 -9.53
CA ASN A 63 -15.87 11.63 -9.67
C ASN A 63 -16.30 10.74 -8.49
N VAL A 64 -17.35 9.97 -8.67
CA VAL A 64 -17.85 9.02 -7.66
C VAL A 64 -16.81 7.93 -7.35
N GLY A 65 -15.97 7.60 -8.32
CA GLY A 65 -14.89 6.63 -8.13
C GLY A 65 -13.93 7.00 -7.00
N ASP A 66 -13.70 8.29 -6.76
CA ASP A 66 -12.80 8.75 -5.68
C ASP A 66 -13.35 8.43 -4.27
N VAL A 67 -14.67 8.42 -4.12
CA VAL A 67 -15.29 8.04 -2.83
C VAL A 67 -15.06 6.57 -2.55
N ILE A 68 -15.34 5.71 -3.53
CA ILE A 68 -15.13 4.26 -3.39
C ILE A 68 -13.63 3.96 -3.25
N TYR A 69 -12.76 4.67 -4.00
CA TYR A 69 -11.31 4.58 -3.88
C TYR A 69 -10.82 4.87 -2.45
N SER A 70 -11.43 5.86 -1.78
CA SER A 70 -11.04 6.20 -0.42
C SER A 70 -11.31 5.05 0.57
N PHE A 71 -12.43 4.33 0.46
CA PHE A 71 -12.72 3.16 1.29
C PHE A 71 -11.88 1.93 0.92
N ARG A 72 -11.37 1.86 -0.29
CA ARG A 72 -10.46 0.78 -0.71
C ARG A 72 -9.06 0.92 -0.15
N TYR A 73 -8.57 2.16 0.04
CA TYR A 73 -7.14 2.39 0.24
C TYR A 73 -6.80 3.32 1.42
N ARG A 74 -7.72 4.19 1.85
CA ARG A 74 -7.40 5.27 2.80
C ARG A 74 -8.25 5.27 4.06
N ASN A 75 -9.54 5.02 3.93
CA ASN A 75 -10.48 5.10 5.04
C ASN A 75 -10.85 3.70 5.52
N GLU A 76 -11.05 3.57 6.81
CA GLU A 76 -11.63 2.38 7.40
C GLU A 76 -13.11 2.26 7.01
N LEU A 77 -13.58 1.02 6.90
CA LEU A 77 -15.00 0.75 6.76
C LEU A 77 -15.73 1.06 8.06
N PRO A 78 -17.02 1.43 8.00
CA PRO A 78 -17.85 1.65 9.19
C PRO A 78 -17.81 0.47 10.17
N ASP A 79 -17.82 0.75 11.47
CA ASP A 79 -17.81 -0.25 12.53
C ASP A 79 -18.94 -1.29 12.38
N SER A 80 -20.11 -0.85 11.92
CA SER A 80 -21.25 -1.71 11.65
C SER A 80 -20.94 -2.81 10.63
N ILE A 81 -20.15 -2.50 9.61
CA ILE A 81 -19.66 -3.47 8.61
C ILE A 81 -18.57 -4.35 9.25
N CYS A 82 -17.59 -3.74 9.91
CA CYS A 82 -16.47 -4.46 10.51
C CYS A 82 -16.94 -5.53 11.51
N GLN A 83 -17.97 -5.24 12.30
CA GLN A 83 -18.55 -6.18 13.28
C GLN A 83 -19.24 -7.41 12.65
N THR A 84 -19.52 -7.40 11.36
CA THR A 84 -20.11 -8.55 10.64
C THR A 84 -19.05 -9.54 10.15
N ALA A 85 -17.78 -9.18 10.20
CA ALA A 85 -16.71 -10.07 9.78
C ALA A 85 -16.58 -11.28 10.71
N ALA A 86 -16.17 -12.42 10.15
CA ALA A 86 -15.83 -13.60 10.94
C ALA A 86 -14.60 -13.29 11.83
N THR A 87 -14.43 -14.09 12.89
CA THR A 87 -13.24 -14.03 13.74
C THR A 87 -11.99 -14.14 12.88
N ASP A 88 -10.96 -13.33 13.15
CA ASP A 88 -9.70 -13.26 12.39
C ASP A 88 -9.81 -12.78 10.92
N ARG A 89 -10.92 -12.14 10.56
CA ARG A 89 -11.14 -11.59 9.21
C ARG A 89 -11.58 -10.14 9.25
N GLU A 90 -11.30 -9.45 8.15
CA GLU A 90 -11.71 -8.06 7.92
C GLU A 90 -12.36 -7.94 6.55
N TRP A 91 -13.33 -7.03 6.42
CA TRP A 91 -13.89 -6.69 5.13
C TRP A 91 -12.99 -5.73 4.36
N ILE A 92 -12.81 -6.00 3.08
CA ILE A 92 -12.18 -5.09 2.11
C ILE A 92 -13.11 -4.85 0.93
N ILE A 93 -12.81 -3.80 0.16
CA ILE A 93 -13.43 -3.55 -1.14
C ILE A 93 -12.38 -3.72 -2.23
N GLU A 94 -12.60 -4.62 -3.17
CA GLU A 94 -11.76 -4.79 -4.36
C GLU A 94 -12.51 -4.43 -5.65
N GLY A 95 -11.77 -4.21 -6.76
CA GLY A 95 -12.37 -4.04 -8.07
C GLY A 95 -12.84 -5.38 -8.63
N ALA A 96 -14.04 -5.42 -9.21
CA ALA A 96 -14.60 -6.59 -9.87
C ALA A 96 -14.91 -6.33 -11.36
N GLY A 97 -14.24 -5.34 -11.96
CA GLY A 97 -14.41 -4.93 -13.34
C GLY A 97 -14.83 -3.46 -13.49
N ARG A 98 -15.21 -3.05 -14.72
CA ARG A 98 -15.60 -1.66 -15.00
C ARG A 98 -16.85 -1.27 -14.22
N ALA A 99 -16.72 -0.29 -13.34
CA ALA A 99 -17.80 0.21 -12.47
C ALA A 99 -18.42 -0.86 -11.56
N ARG A 100 -17.71 -1.96 -11.30
CA ARG A 100 -18.11 -3.05 -10.39
C ARG A 100 -17.08 -3.22 -9.30
N TYR A 101 -17.54 -3.52 -8.11
CA TYR A 101 -16.74 -3.68 -6.90
C TYR A 101 -17.24 -4.90 -6.14
N ARG A 102 -16.37 -5.42 -5.25
CA ARG A 102 -16.69 -6.56 -4.42
C ARG A 102 -16.30 -6.27 -2.98
N PHE A 103 -17.22 -6.51 -2.05
CA PHE A 103 -16.85 -6.73 -0.66
C PHE A 103 -16.33 -8.16 -0.50
N LYS A 104 -15.24 -8.32 0.23
CA LYS A 104 -14.63 -9.63 0.49
C LYS A 104 -14.02 -9.65 1.87
N GLN A 105 -14.16 -10.78 2.59
CA GLN A 105 -13.48 -11.01 3.87
C GLN A 105 -12.09 -11.60 3.63
N VAL A 106 -11.09 -10.99 4.26
CA VAL A 106 -9.67 -11.42 4.19
C VAL A 106 -9.09 -11.55 5.59
N ARG A 107 -8.06 -12.38 5.75
CA ARG A 107 -7.35 -12.53 7.03
C ARG A 107 -6.33 -11.43 7.28
N LEU A 108 -5.68 -10.99 6.23
CA LEU A 108 -4.70 -9.91 6.27
C LEU A 108 -5.20 -8.79 5.38
N ASN A 109 -5.49 -7.63 5.94
CA ASN A 109 -5.91 -6.46 5.18
C ASN A 109 -4.75 -5.47 4.98
N ARG A 110 -3.93 -5.29 6.00
CA ARG A 110 -2.82 -4.35 5.99
C ARG A 110 -1.54 -5.03 6.45
N ILE A 111 -0.43 -4.62 5.86
CA ILE A 111 0.90 -5.10 6.19
C ILE A 111 1.55 -4.05 7.07
N ALA A 112 1.99 -4.47 8.26
CA ALA A 112 2.69 -3.64 9.21
C ALA A 112 4.03 -4.27 9.57
N PRO A 113 5.12 -3.49 9.70
CA PRO A 113 6.43 -3.99 10.09
C PRO A 113 6.42 -4.61 11.50
N ARG A 114 7.13 -5.70 11.66
CA ARG A 114 7.37 -6.34 12.96
C ARG A 114 8.54 -5.64 13.65
N GLU A 115 8.26 -4.84 14.67
CA GLU A 115 9.27 -3.99 15.34
C GLU A 115 10.45 -4.76 15.96
N GLU A 116 10.27 -6.05 16.29
CA GLU A 116 11.28 -6.91 16.88
C GLU A 116 12.31 -7.44 15.89
N LEU A 117 12.14 -7.27 14.59
CA LEU A 117 13.09 -7.77 13.61
C LEU A 117 14.42 -7.00 13.65
N VAL A 118 15.49 -7.75 13.47
CA VAL A 118 16.84 -7.18 13.44
C VAL A 118 17.02 -6.29 12.21
N THR A 119 17.45 -5.06 12.44
CA THR A 119 17.76 -4.11 11.37
C THR A 119 19.19 -4.29 10.86
N VAL A 120 19.35 -4.38 9.55
CA VAL A 120 20.65 -4.47 8.86
C VAL A 120 21.06 -3.07 8.41
N LYS A 121 22.24 -2.62 8.84
CA LYS A 121 22.85 -1.36 8.36
C LYS A 121 23.44 -1.55 6.97
N ILE A 122 23.07 -0.67 6.04
CA ILE A 122 23.55 -0.62 4.66
C ILE A 122 24.24 0.73 4.45
N PRO A 123 25.42 0.80 3.81
CA PRO A 123 26.04 2.08 3.44
C PRO A 123 25.08 2.86 2.53
N ASP A 124 24.79 4.12 2.91
CA ASP A 124 23.90 4.98 2.10
C ASP A 124 24.62 5.47 0.85
N ALA A 125 24.15 5.05 -0.32
CA ALA A 125 24.61 5.48 -1.63
C ALA A 125 23.62 6.47 -2.30
N THR A 126 22.64 6.99 -1.57
CA THR A 126 21.71 7.98 -2.10
C THR A 126 22.44 9.29 -2.37
N PRO A 127 22.44 9.81 -3.62
CA PRO A 127 23.07 11.10 -3.89
C PRO A 127 22.45 12.21 -3.03
N GLU A 128 23.27 13.01 -2.38
CA GLU A 128 22.81 14.09 -1.48
C GLU A 128 21.83 15.04 -2.17
N ILE A 129 22.08 15.33 -3.45
CA ILE A 129 21.17 16.19 -4.23
C ILE A 129 19.76 15.58 -4.35
N ASN A 130 19.64 14.26 -4.47
CA ASN A 130 18.33 13.61 -4.52
C ASN A 130 17.64 13.65 -3.16
N ALA A 131 18.39 13.42 -2.08
CA ALA A 131 17.88 13.49 -0.72
C ALA A 131 17.37 14.92 -0.37
N ALA A 132 18.09 15.95 -0.83
CA ALA A 132 17.77 17.36 -0.55
C ALA A 132 16.50 17.85 -1.25
N TYR A 133 16.12 17.27 -2.39
CA TYR A 133 14.99 17.74 -3.22
C TYR A 133 13.85 16.74 -3.34
N ALA A 134 13.82 15.68 -2.57
CA ALA A 134 12.69 14.76 -2.53
C ALA A 134 11.41 15.48 -2.03
N LEU A 135 10.34 15.41 -2.83
CA LEU A 135 9.11 16.19 -2.59
C LEU A 135 8.10 15.50 -1.67
N SER A 136 8.21 14.18 -1.50
CA SER A 136 7.33 13.40 -0.63
C SER A 136 8.07 12.24 0.00
N ASP A 137 7.55 11.72 1.12
CA ASP A 137 8.14 10.58 1.82
C ASP A 137 8.19 9.32 0.94
N GLU A 138 7.14 9.06 0.14
CA GLU A 138 7.10 7.91 -0.77
C GLU A 138 8.15 8.03 -1.89
N GLN A 139 8.31 9.22 -2.49
CA GLN A 139 9.33 9.46 -3.52
C GLN A 139 10.75 9.38 -2.95
N ALA A 140 10.96 9.90 -1.74
CA ALA A 140 12.22 9.75 -1.03
C ALA A 140 12.54 8.27 -0.75
N LEU A 141 11.53 7.49 -0.38
CA LEU A 141 11.68 6.05 -0.13
C LEU A 141 12.05 5.30 -1.40
N LEU A 142 11.35 5.53 -2.51
CA LEU A 142 11.66 4.91 -3.80
C LEU A 142 13.08 5.26 -4.28
N ALA A 143 13.50 6.52 -4.11
CA ALA A 143 14.87 6.92 -4.42
C ALA A 143 15.90 6.16 -3.58
N LYS A 144 15.69 6.06 -2.26
CA LYS A 144 16.55 5.28 -1.36
C LYS A 144 16.59 3.80 -1.74
N VAL A 145 15.44 3.18 -2.01
CA VAL A 145 15.37 1.78 -2.45
C VAL A 145 16.17 1.56 -3.72
N ARG A 146 16.06 2.46 -4.70
CA ARG A 146 16.73 2.35 -6.00
C ARG A 146 18.23 2.59 -5.90
N TYR A 147 18.66 3.72 -5.32
CA TYR A 147 20.09 4.08 -5.25
C TYR A 147 20.90 3.12 -4.37
N ASN A 148 20.29 2.56 -3.35
CA ASN A 148 20.93 1.59 -2.47
C ASN A 148 20.72 0.13 -2.94
N ARG A 149 20.11 -0.08 -4.11
CA ARG A 149 19.83 -1.39 -4.68
C ARG A 149 19.17 -2.35 -3.68
N LEU A 150 18.24 -1.84 -2.88
CA LEU A 150 17.63 -2.63 -1.81
C LEU A 150 16.79 -3.79 -2.36
N ILE A 151 16.23 -3.68 -3.57
CA ILE A 151 15.52 -4.80 -4.23
C ILE A 151 16.51 -5.93 -4.52
N ASP A 152 17.71 -5.62 -5.01
CA ASP A 152 18.74 -6.62 -5.27
C ASP A 152 19.21 -7.32 -3.99
N VAL A 153 19.48 -6.52 -2.97
CA VAL A 153 19.94 -7.01 -1.66
C VAL A 153 18.88 -7.89 -1.00
N PHE A 154 17.62 -7.46 -1.05
CA PHE A 154 16.51 -8.15 -0.41
C PHE A 154 16.14 -9.45 -1.12
N LEU A 155 16.00 -9.40 -2.44
CA LEU A 155 15.52 -10.56 -3.21
C LEU A 155 16.65 -11.50 -3.69
N GLY A 156 17.92 -11.10 -3.53
CA GLY A 156 19.06 -11.88 -4.01
C GLY A 156 19.13 -12.02 -5.54
N ILE A 157 18.71 -10.97 -6.27
CA ILE A 157 18.69 -10.93 -7.74
C ILE A 157 19.41 -9.68 -8.25
N THR A 158 19.70 -9.60 -9.54
CA THR A 158 20.09 -8.35 -10.19
C THR A 158 18.86 -7.72 -10.81
N ALA A 159 18.41 -6.58 -10.27
CA ALA A 159 17.19 -5.91 -10.69
C ALA A 159 17.47 -4.55 -11.33
N PHE A 160 16.68 -4.19 -12.33
CA PHE A 160 16.75 -2.94 -13.06
C PHE A 160 15.38 -2.26 -13.03
N SER A 161 15.33 -0.99 -12.62
CA SER A 161 14.11 -0.20 -12.67
C SER A 161 13.64 -0.08 -14.11
N LEU A 162 12.44 -0.54 -14.40
CA LEU A 162 11.83 -0.51 -15.71
C LEU A 162 11.01 0.76 -15.92
N GLN A 163 10.17 1.08 -14.94
CA GLN A 163 9.28 2.24 -15.01
C GLN A 163 8.81 2.68 -13.62
N ASN A 164 8.70 4.00 -13.43
CA ASN A 164 8.05 4.61 -12.26
C ASN A 164 6.62 5.01 -12.62
N HIS A 165 5.73 5.00 -11.62
CA HIS A 165 4.32 5.39 -11.76
C HIS A 165 3.65 4.76 -12.98
N LEU A 166 3.72 3.43 -13.06
CA LEU A 166 3.04 2.68 -14.12
C LEU A 166 1.53 2.75 -13.91
N ARG A 167 0.86 3.60 -14.69
CA ARG A 167 -0.60 3.65 -14.77
C ARG A 167 -1.08 2.80 -15.94
N THR A 168 -1.91 1.81 -15.65
CA THR A 168 -2.43 0.90 -16.68
C THR A 168 -3.82 0.39 -16.31
N THR A 169 -4.47 -0.27 -17.25
CA THR A 169 -5.74 -0.97 -17.02
C THR A 169 -5.48 -2.46 -17.05
N VAL A 170 -5.98 -3.17 -16.03
CA VAL A 170 -5.92 -4.62 -15.88
C VAL A 170 -7.32 -5.19 -16.08
N LYS A 171 -7.43 -6.27 -16.84
CA LYS A 171 -8.71 -6.92 -17.13
C LYS A 171 -9.39 -7.35 -15.83
N ASN A 172 -10.68 -7.08 -15.70
CA ASN A 172 -11.52 -7.38 -14.53
C ASN A 172 -11.13 -6.66 -13.21
N VAL A 173 -10.09 -5.82 -13.21
CA VAL A 173 -9.65 -5.03 -12.06
C VAL A 173 -9.97 -3.55 -12.25
N GLY A 174 -9.67 -3.01 -13.44
CA GLY A 174 -9.81 -1.60 -13.75
C GLY A 174 -8.45 -0.89 -13.82
N GLN A 175 -8.46 0.42 -13.65
CA GLN A 175 -7.24 1.23 -13.65
C GLN A 175 -6.47 1.04 -12.34
N ILE A 176 -5.17 0.81 -12.46
CA ILE A 176 -4.24 0.65 -11.34
C ILE A 176 -3.01 1.55 -11.52
N GLU A 177 -2.29 1.77 -10.44
CA GLU A 177 -1.00 2.44 -10.43
C GLU A 177 -0.01 1.62 -9.59
N ILE A 178 1.17 1.35 -10.16
CA ILE A 178 2.31 0.73 -9.48
C ILE A 178 3.37 1.81 -9.32
N ASP A 179 3.87 2.03 -8.10
CA ASP A 179 4.80 3.13 -7.80
C ASP A 179 6.12 2.95 -8.54
N GLU A 180 6.66 1.75 -8.57
CA GLU A 180 7.82 1.41 -9.39
C GLU A 180 7.78 -0.07 -9.78
N ILE A 181 8.24 -0.39 -10.99
CA ILE A 181 8.36 -1.77 -11.47
C ILE A 181 9.79 -2.04 -11.90
N TYR A 182 10.32 -3.18 -11.47
CA TYR A 182 11.64 -3.68 -11.85
C TYR A 182 11.51 -4.95 -12.68
N VAL A 183 12.52 -5.18 -13.51
CA VAL A 183 12.79 -6.49 -14.12
C VAL A 183 14.17 -6.95 -13.68
N GLY A 184 14.36 -8.24 -13.49
CA GLY A 184 15.61 -8.75 -12.98
C GLY A 184 15.87 -10.20 -13.36
N LEU A 185 17.05 -10.67 -12.98
CA LEU A 185 17.46 -12.07 -13.16
C LEU A 185 18.29 -12.55 -11.98
N ASP A 186 18.26 -13.84 -11.73
CA ASP A 186 19.13 -14.48 -10.77
C ASP A 186 20.35 -15.15 -11.46
N ARG A 187 21.22 -15.75 -10.64
CA ARG A 187 22.39 -16.49 -11.10
C ARG A 187 22.10 -17.70 -11.99
N HIS A 188 20.85 -18.15 -12.04
CA HIS A 188 20.42 -19.28 -12.86
C HIS A 188 19.74 -18.84 -14.16
N GLY A 189 19.64 -17.51 -14.41
CA GLY A 189 18.99 -16.94 -15.59
C GLY A 189 17.46 -16.91 -15.49
N ARG A 190 16.87 -17.20 -14.31
CA ARG A 190 15.44 -17.02 -14.12
C ARG A 190 15.13 -15.53 -14.15
N GLN A 191 14.09 -15.16 -14.86
CA GLN A 191 13.69 -13.76 -15.05
C GLN A 191 12.50 -13.41 -14.17
N PHE A 192 12.56 -12.22 -13.59
CA PHE A 192 11.58 -11.74 -12.63
C PHE A 192 11.00 -10.41 -13.04
N VAL A 193 9.74 -10.17 -12.67
CA VAL A 193 9.12 -8.84 -12.60
C VAL A 193 8.79 -8.54 -11.15
N VAL A 194 9.17 -7.35 -10.69
CA VAL A 194 9.04 -6.95 -9.29
C VAL A 194 8.25 -5.64 -9.23
N PRO A 195 6.93 -5.68 -9.04
CA PRO A 195 6.16 -4.49 -8.71
C PRO A 195 6.48 -4.07 -7.28
N VAL A 196 6.72 -2.77 -7.09
CA VAL A 196 7.06 -2.18 -5.79
C VAL A 196 6.04 -1.11 -5.45
N GLN A 197 5.48 -1.21 -4.26
CA GLN A 197 4.65 -0.17 -3.63
C GLN A 197 5.42 0.44 -2.47
N ALA A 198 5.38 1.77 -2.34
CA ALA A 198 6.04 2.51 -1.26
C ALA A 198 5.00 3.18 -0.35
N LYS A 199 5.23 3.13 0.96
CA LYS A 199 4.42 3.81 1.97
C LYS A 199 5.30 4.64 2.89
N GLY A 200 4.94 5.91 3.02
CA GLY A 200 5.59 6.86 3.91
C GLY A 200 4.76 7.17 5.15
N GLY A 201 5.39 7.77 6.15
CA GLY A 201 4.71 8.25 7.35
C GLY A 201 3.93 7.15 8.09
N THR A 202 2.66 7.41 8.36
CA THR A 202 1.74 6.50 9.07
C THR A 202 0.91 5.62 8.14
N ASP A 203 1.07 5.76 6.82
CA ASP A 203 0.32 4.99 5.85
C ASP A 203 0.75 3.53 5.87
N GLN A 204 -0.22 2.64 5.77
CA GLN A 204 0.02 1.19 5.74
C GLN A 204 -0.28 0.63 4.35
N HIS A 205 0.49 -0.36 3.96
CA HIS A 205 0.27 -1.04 2.69
C HIS A 205 -0.95 -1.97 2.76
N GLY A 206 -1.94 -1.71 1.90
CA GLY A 206 -3.13 -2.57 1.77
C GLY A 206 -2.91 -3.72 0.79
N ILE A 207 -3.41 -4.91 1.12
CA ILE A 207 -3.26 -6.11 0.27
C ILE A 207 -3.94 -5.98 -1.09
N VAL A 208 -4.96 -5.13 -1.21
CA VAL A 208 -5.68 -4.89 -2.48
C VAL A 208 -4.75 -4.36 -3.55
N GLN A 209 -3.81 -3.45 -3.18
CA GLN A 209 -2.82 -2.93 -4.12
C GLN A 209 -1.89 -4.06 -4.60
N THR A 210 -1.32 -4.83 -3.66
CA THR A 210 -0.46 -5.97 -4.00
C THR A 210 -1.15 -6.98 -4.93
N GLN A 211 -2.42 -7.31 -4.65
CA GLN A 211 -3.17 -8.25 -5.50
C GLN A 211 -3.34 -7.71 -6.92
N GLN A 212 -3.63 -6.42 -7.06
CA GLN A 212 -3.74 -5.77 -8.36
C GLN A 212 -2.42 -5.73 -9.12
N ASP A 213 -1.31 -5.50 -8.42
CA ASP A 213 0.03 -5.49 -9.01
C ASP A 213 0.42 -6.88 -9.52
N ILE A 214 0.14 -7.93 -8.74
CA ILE A 214 0.38 -9.31 -9.15
C ILE A 214 -0.47 -9.68 -10.38
N LEU A 215 -1.75 -9.28 -10.41
CA LEU A 215 -2.62 -9.50 -11.57
C LEU A 215 -2.13 -8.72 -12.79
N CYS A 216 -1.65 -7.48 -12.60
CA CYS A 216 -1.03 -6.70 -13.67
C CYS A 216 0.21 -7.41 -14.23
N CYS A 217 1.09 -7.89 -13.36
CA CYS A 217 2.29 -8.61 -13.78
C CYS A 217 1.94 -9.90 -14.54
N ALA A 218 0.96 -10.65 -14.08
CA ALA A 218 0.50 -11.85 -14.77
C ALA A 218 -0.06 -11.56 -16.18
N GLU A 219 -0.74 -10.41 -16.35
CA GLU A 219 -1.28 -9.99 -17.66
C GLU A 219 -0.22 -9.42 -18.59
N LYS A 220 0.66 -8.54 -18.08
CA LYS A 220 1.62 -7.77 -18.90
C LYS A 220 2.96 -8.50 -19.11
N PHE A 221 3.35 -9.36 -18.17
CA PHE A 221 4.63 -10.06 -18.16
C PHE A 221 4.45 -11.58 -17.93
N PRO A 222 3.66 -12.26 -18.75
CA PRO A 222 3.24 -13.65 -18.49
C PRO A 222 4.39 -14.67 -18.43
N ASN A 223 5.57 -14.32 -18.94
CA ASN A 223 6.74 -15.18 -18.97
C ASN A 223 7.74 -14.90 -17.82
N LEU A 224 7.47 -13.90 -16.99
CA LEU A 224 8.33 -13.53 -15.87
C LEU A 224 7.73 -14.02 -14.55
N ILE A 225 8.59 -14.38 -13.61
CA ILE A 225 8.19 -14.76 -12.25
C ILE A 225 7.90 -13.45 -11.48
N CYS A 226 6.68 -13.28 -11.01
CA CYS A 226 6.30 -12.11 -10.21
C CYS A 226 6.75 -12.29 -8.75
N ARG A 227 7.49 -11.30 -8.22
CA ARG A 227 7.86 -11.16 -6.81
C ARG A 227 7.46 -9.77 -6.34
N ALA A 228 6.25 -9.64 -5.79
CA ALA A 228 5.73 -8.34 -5.36
C ALA A 228 6.44 -7.88 -4.08
N VAL A 229 6.82 -6.60 -4.02
CA VAL A 229 7.51 -6.00 -2.87
C VAL A 229 6.73 -4.79 -2.36
N SER A 230 6.59 -4.69 -1.04
CA SER A 230 6.20 -3.46 -0.37
C SER A 230 7.39 -2.87 0.38
N ALA A 231 7.58 -1.56 0.27
CA ALA A 231 8.57 -0.80 1.01
C ALA A 231 7.87 0.18 1.94
N GLN A 232 8.26 0.24 3.22
CA GLN A 232 7.67 1.13 4.20
C GLN A 232 8.73 1.82 5.04
N PHE A 233 8.62 3.15 5.20
CA PHE A 233 9.36 3.85 6.23
C PHE A 233 8.85 3.47 7.61
N MET A 234 9.80 3.20 8.50
CA MET A 234 9.57 3.00 9.93
C MET A 234 10.13 4.18 10.73
N SER A 235 9.93 4.17 12.04
CA SER A 235 10.64 5.08 12.96
C SER A 235 12.16 4.95 12.81
N GLU A 236 12.91 5.99 13.19
CA GLU A 236 14.38 5.99 13.19
C GLU A 236 15.04 5.77 11.80
N GLN A 237 14.37 6.19 10.74
CA GLN A 237 14.86 6.07 9.35
C GLN A 237 15.10 4.62 8.89
N ARG A 238 14.48 3.64 9.55
CA ARG A 238 14.47 2.26 9.09
C ARG A 238 13.53 2.10 7.90
N ILE A 239 13.86 1.16 7.05
CA ILE A 239 13.05 0.76 5.88
C ILE A 239 12.72 -0.71 6.05
N ALA A 240 11.43 -1.05 6.13
CA ALA A 240 10.96 -2.41 6.03
C ALA A 240 10.68 -2.76 4.56
N LEU A 241 11.17 -3.91 4.10
CA LEU A 241 10.81 -4.52 2.83
C LEU A 241 10.10 -5.84 3.09
N PHE A 242 8.99 -6.03 2.38
CA PHE A 242 8.20 -7.25 2.43
C PHE A 242 8.16 -7.89 1.05
N GLU A 243 8.43 -9.18 0.96
CA GLU A 243 8.07 -9.96 -0.22
C GLU A 243 6.69 -10.56 -0.02
N LEU A 244 5.84 -10.40 -1.03
CA LEU A 244 4.43 -10.74 -0.97
C LEU A 244 4.06 -11.68 -2.12
N THR A 245 3.20 -12.64 -1.82
CA THR A 245 2.69 -13.59 -2.81
C THR A 245 1.21 -13.90 -2.58
N VAL A 246 0.60 -14.59 -3.54
CA VAL A 246 -0.77 -15.11 -3.41
C VAL A 246 -0.70 -16.61 -3.15
N ILE A 247 -1.29 -17.06 -2.03
CA ILE A 247 -1.47 -18.47 -1.69
C ILE A 247 -2.96 -18.67 -1.36
N ASP A 248 -3.60 -19.60 -2.03
CA ASP A 248 -5.03 -19.91 -1.86
C ASP A 248 -5.95 -18.67 -2.01
N GLY A 249 -5.58 -17.76 -2.92
CA GLY A 249 -6.33 -16.53 -3.21
C GLY A 249 -6.18 -15.42 -2.14
N GLU A 250 -5.29 -15.60 -1.16
CA GLU A 250 -4.96 -14.62 -0.12
C GLU A 250 -3.51 -14.14 -0.26
N ILE A 251 -3.27 -12.85 0.05
CA ILE A 251 -1.92 -12.31 0.13
C ILE A 251 -1.23 -12.83 1.39
N LYS A 252 0.02 -13.27 1.23
CA LYS A 252 0.90 -13.73 2.32
C LYS A 252 2.23 -12.98 2.25
N VAL A 253 2.76 -12.67 3.43
CA VAL A 253 4.13 -12.20 3.59
C VAL A 253 5.04 -13.43 3.52
N VAL A 254 5.92 -13.46 2.52
CA VAL A 254 6.91 -14.54 2.32
C VAL A 254 8.16 -14.25 3.12
N ASP A 255 8.60 -12.99 3.08
CA ASP A 255 9.81 -12.54 3.75
C ASP A 255 9.66 -11.08 4.19
N GLU A 256 10.39 -10.69 5.25
CA GLU A 256 10.44 -9.34 5.79
C GLU A 256 11.83 -9.03 6.31
N HIS A 257 12.46 -7.98 5.78
CA HIS A 257 13.75 -7.50 6.23
C HIS A 257 13.71 -6.00 6.51
N HIS A 258 14.45 -5.59 7.54
CA HIS A 258 14.60 -4.19 7.93
C HIS A 258 16.00 -3.70 7.63
N TYR A 259 16.07 -2.54 7.00
CA TYR A 259 17.32 -1.88 6.63
C TYR A 259 17.41 -0.48 7.24
N GLN A 260 18.59 -0.07 7.61
CA GLN A 260 18.92 1.30 7.98
C GLN A 260 20.08 1.79 7.12
N LEU A 261 19.84 2.85 6.36
CA LEU A 261 20.86 3.48 5.53
C LEU A 261 21.71 4.40 6.40
N VAL A 262 23.02 4.16 6.44
CA VAL A 262 23.95 4.87 7.32
C VAL A 262 25.23 5.25 6.56
N ALA A 263 25.99 6.21 7.09
CA ALA A 263 27.35 6.44 6.59
C ALA A 263 28.18 5.15 6.74
N ALA A 264 29.01 4.80 5.75
CA ALA A 264 29.79 3.57 5.76
C ALA A 264 30.66 3.41 7.03
N ALA A 265 31.19 4.52 7.56
CA ALA A 265 31.97 4.54 8.80
C ALA A 265 31.15 4.22 10.07
N SER A 266 29.81 4.26 9.99
CA SER A 266 28.91 3.93 11.11
C SER A 266 28.60 2.42 11.21
N ILE A 267 29.10 1.61 10.27
CA ILE A 267 29.00 0.15 10.32
C ILE A 267 30.23 -0.37 11.08
N SER A 268 30.00 -0.91 12.26
CA SER A 268 31.06 -1.38 13.14
C SER A 268 31.60 -2.75 12.71
N ALA A 269 32.78 -3.11 13.19
CA ALA A 269 33.33 -4.46 13.00
C ALA A 269 32.42 -5.54 13.63
N LEU A 270 31.73 -5.20 14.71
CA LEU A 270 30.78 -6.10 15.35
C LEU A 270 29.53 -6.34 14.45
N ASP A 271 29.01 -5.29 13.81
CA ASP A 271 27.91 -5.43 12.83
C ASP A 271 28.32 -6.42 11.71
N LEU A 272 29.53 -6.23 11.14
CA LEU A 272 30.05 -7.09 10.08
C LEU A 272 30.23 -8.55 10.52
N GLN A 273 30.72 -8.78 11.74
CA GLN A 273 30.82 -10.14 12.30
C GLN A 273 29.45 -10.79 12.46
N GLN A 274 28.46 -10.04 12.95
CA GLN A 274 27.10 -10.55 13.08
C GLN A 274 26.49 -10.91 11.72
N TYR A 275 26.76 -10.11 10.67
CA TYR A 275 26.27 -10.39 9.32
C TYR A 275 26.94 -11.63 8.71
N ALA A 276 28.24 -11.79 8.91
CA ALA A 276 28.98 -12.97 8.44
C ALA A 276 28.55 -14.28 9.10
N GLY A 277 28.06 -14.23 10.35
CA GLY A 277 27.57 -15.40 11.09
C GLY A 277 26.14 -15.82 10.78
N ARG A 278 25.40 -15.06 9.99
CA ARG A 278 24.05 -15.44 9.56
C ARG A 278 24.18 -16.47 8.44
N ALA A 279 23.60 -17.65 8.67
CA ALA A 279 23.51 -18.68 7.64
C ALA A 279 22.71 -18.14 6.43
N ILE A 280 23.22 -18.42 5.24
CA ILE A 280 22.58 -18.16 3.95
C ILE A 280 21.47 -19.19 3.73
#